data_7066ecd6dd407c105903b074042fe8f5
#
_entry.id   7066ecd6dd407c105903b074042fe8f5
#
_cell.length_a   1.000
_cell.length_b   1.000
_cell.length_c   1.000
_cell.angle_alpha   90.00
_cell.angle_beta   90.00
_cell.angle_gamma   90.00
#
_symmetry.space_group_name_H-M   'P 1'
#
loop_
_entity.id
_entity.type
_entity.pdbx_description
1 polymer ?
#
loop_
_entity_poly.entity_id
_entity_poly.type
_entity_poly.pdbx_seq_one_letter_code
_entity_poly.pdbx_strand_id
1 'polypeptide(L)'
;MSIELHKIYKRKKSDRDIFQELMPFKIKEILLIANYYDAYTIEREGQFTDKIVGEYLQVNLYTAPRFTSVASEAEALKILSERHIDLIILMAGLDKQTPLVISRHLKDLYPNICQLMLVNNNSDLAYFHTIEDRLYESIERLFVWNGSTKIFLVMAKYIEDKMNLDRDTHLGDIRVILLL
;
A
#
# COMPACT_ATOMS: atom_id res chain seq x y z
N MET A 1 45.80 -11.05 14.55
CA MET A 1 44.78 -11.46 15.55
C MET A 1 43.60 -10.48 15.70
N SER A 2 43.72 -9.20 15.29
CA SER A 2 42.61 -8.19 15.40
C SER A 2 41.53 -8.29 14.34
N ILE A 3 41.85 -8.77 13.13
CA ILE A 3 40.92 -8.78 11.97
C ILE A 3 39.85 -9.91 12.05
N GLU A 4 40.21 -11.03 12.67
CA GLU A 4 39.27 -12.16 12.85
C GLU A 4 38.20 -11.87 13.92
N LEU A 5 38.62 -11.22 15.03
CA LEU A 5 37.67 -10.79 16.08
C LEU A 5 36.64 -9.79 15.57
N HIS A 6 37.05 -8.90 14.67
CA HIS A 6 36.11 -7.94 14.07
C HIS A 6 35.11 -8.59 13.10
N LYS A 7 35.53 -9.64 12.38
CA LYS A 7 34.62 -10.46 11.54
C LYS A 7 33.68 -11.30 12.39
N ILE A 8 34.13 -11.82 13.53
CA ILE A 8 33.30 -12.59 14.47
C ILE A 8 32.32 -11.66 15.19
N TYR A 9 32.72 -10.42 15.52
CA TYR A 9 31.82 -9.43 16.13
C TYR A 9 30.77 -8.91 15.17
N LYS A 10 31.09 -8.71 13.87
CA LYS A 10 30.11 -8.43 12.83
C LYS A 10 29.15 -9.60 12.59
N ARG A 11 29.61 -10.84 12.78
CA ARG A 11 28.77 -12.04 12.68
C ARG A 11 27.86 -12.26 13.89
N LYS A 12 28.19 -11.61 15.04
CA LYS A 12 27.43 -11.66 16.29
C LYS A 12 26.64 -10.36 16.59
N LYS A 13 26.58 -9.40 15.69
CA LYS A 13 25.45 -8.49 15.68
C LYS A 13 24.23 -9.40 15.54
N SER A 14 23.51 -9.60 16.66
CA SER A 14 22.58 -10.71 16.77
C SER A 14 21.57 -10.56 15.63
N ASP A 15 21.11 -11.67 15.08
CA ASP A 15 20.03 -11.67 14.06
C ASP A 15 18.88 -10.76 14.47
N ARG A 16 18.66 -10.58 15.79
CA ARG A 16 17.66 -9.67 16.35
C ARG A 16 17.92 -8.20 16.01
N ASP A 17 19.16 -7.73 15.98
CA ASP A 17 19.49 -6.32 15.69
C ASP A 17 19.27 -6.02 14.21
N ILE A 18 19.58 -7.00 13.35
CA ILE A 18 19.32 -6.89 11.90
C ILE A 18 17.83 -6.84 11.62
N PHE A 19 17.03 -7.71 12.26
CA PHE A 19 15.58 -7.72 12.09
C PHE A 19 14.89 -6.43 12.55
N GLN A 20 15.44 -5.73 13.54
CA GLN A 20 14.92 -4.43 13.97
C GLN A 20 15.25 -3.29 13.00
N GLU A 21 16.32 -3.43 12.21
CA GLU A 21 16.71 -2.44 11.20
C GLU A 21 16.02 -2.66 9.85
N LEU A 22 15.40 -3.85 9.63
CA LEU A 22 14.65 -4.15 8.42
C LEU A 22 13.30 -3.43 8.38
N MET A 23 12.83 -3.16 7.19
CA MET A 23 11.55 -2.52 6.91
C MET A 23 11.33 -1.20 7.66
N PRO A 24 12.25 -0.21 7.55
CA PRO A 24 12.10 1.07 8.22
C PRO A 24 10.92 1.89 7.69
N PHE A 25 10.61 1.75 6.41
CA PHE A 25 9.44 2.37 5.82
C PHE A 25 8.19 1.59 6.23
N LYS A 26 7.24 2.28 6.84
CA LYS A 26 5.93 1.77 7.23
C LYS A 26 4.86 2.73 6.79
N ILE A 27 3.80 2.19 6.23
CA ILE A 27 2.60 2.95 5.91
C ILE A 27 1.84 3.24 7.20
N LYS A 28 1.58 4.51 7.45
CA LYS A 28 0.86 5.00 8.63
C LYS A 28 -0.48 5.62 8.28
N GLU A 29 -0.57 6.31 7.15
CA GLU A 29 -1.77 7.03 6.72
C GLU A 29 -2.16 6.59 5.30
N ILE A 30 -3.38 6.08 5.16
CA ILE A 30 -3.95 5.63 3.88
C ILE A 30 -5.18 6.48 3.57
N LEU A 31 -5.21 7.05 2.37
CA LEU A 31 -6.38 7.74 1.83
C LEU A 31 -7.11 6.80 0.87
N LEU A 32 -8.34 6.43 1.21
CA LEU A 32 -9.22 5.63 0.37
C LEU A 32 -10.20 6.56 -0.35
N ILE A 33 -10.14 6.58 -1.68
CA ILE A 33 -11.06 7.33 -2.53
C ILE A 33 -12.05 6.32 -3.13
N ALA A 34 -13.30 6.36 -2.66
CA ALA A 34 -14.36 5.46 -3.08
C ALA A 34 -15.65 6.24 -3.27
N ASN A 35 -16.50 5.86 -4.22
CA ASN A 35 -17.81 6.50 -4.34
C ASN A 35 -18.64 6.24 -3.06
N TYR A 36 -19.71 7.04 -2.88
CA TYR A 36 -20.54 6.96 -1.67
C TYR A 36 -21.12 5.56 -1.41
N TYR A 37 -21.44 4.80 -2.47
CA TYR A 37 -21.99 3.46 -2.33
C TYR A 37 -20.93 2.47 -1.86
N ASP A 38 -19.75 2.51 -2.45
CA ASP A 38 -18.64 1.62 -2.09
C ASP A 38 -18.09 1.98 -0.70
N ALA A 39 -17.93 3.29 -0.41
CA ALA A 39 -17.56 3.77 0.92
C ALA A 39 -18.59 3.33 1.98
N TYR A 40 -19.89 3.50 1.69
CA TYR A 40 -20.94 3.05 2.58
C TYR A 40 -20.94 1.52 2.79
N THR A 41 -20.66 0.75 1.75
CA THR A 41 -20.57 -0.71 1.85
C THR A 41 -19.39 -1.13 2.74
N ILE A 42 -18.27 -0.45 2.62
CA ILE A 42 -17.09 -0.66 3.47
C ILE A 42 -17.38 -0.25 4.93
N GLU A 43 -18.01 0.91 5.13
CA GLU A 43 -18.33 1.44 6.46
C GLU A 43 -19.55 0.78 7.11
N ARG A 44 -20.55 0.33 6.31
CA ARG A 44 -21.79 -0.28 6.83
C ARG A 44 -21.55 -1.50 7.70
N GLU A 45 -20.46 -2.17 7.53
CA GLU A 45 -20.05 -3.22 8.45
C GLU A 45 -19.61 -2.68 9.81
N GLY A 46 -19.63 -1.34 10.02
CA GLY A 46 -19.42 -0.65 11.31
C GLY A 46 -18.13 -0.99 12.06
N GLN A 47 -17.28 -1.79 11.45
CA GLN A 47 -16.10 -2.39 12.06
C GLN A 47 -14.90 -2.40 11.09
N PHE A 48 -14.92 -1.55 10.05
CA PHE A 48 -13.85 -1.57 9.05
C PHE A 48 -12.48 -1.38 9.70
N THR A 49 -12.34 -0.35 10.52
CA THR A 49 -11.10 -0.07 11.25
C THR A 49 -10.75 -1.20 12.22
N ASP A 50 -11.73 -1.71 12.96
CA ASP A 50 -11.51 -2.78 13.94
C ASP A 50 -11.11 -4.10 13.24
N LYS A 51 -11.73 -4.41 12.10
CA LYS A 51 -11.36 -5.57 11.28
C LYS A 51 -9.93 -5.45 10.75
N ILE A 52 -9.53 -4.27 10.24
CA ILE A 52 -8.15 -4.05 9.78
C ILE A 52 -7.17 -4.22 10.94
N VAL A 53 -7.42 -3.60 12.08
CA VAL A 53 -6.58 -3.77 13.28
C VAL A 53 -6.48 -5.24 13.66
N GLY A 54 -7.61 -5.97 13.65
CA GLY A 54 -7.64 -7.39 13.90
C GLY A 54 -6.77 -8.21 12.94
N GLU A 55 -6.81 -7.91 11.63
CA GLU A 55 -5.99 -8.58 10.62
C GLU A 55 -4.48 -8.31 10.85
N TYR A 56 -4.11 -7.07 11.21
CA TYR A 56 -2.73 -6.74 11.54
C TYR A 56 -2.24 -7.50 12.78
N LEU A 57 -3.06 -7.60 13.82
CA LEU A 57 -2.73 -8.36 15.04
C LEU A 57 -2.60 -9.86 14.78
N GLN A 58 -3.40 -10.45 13.90
CA GLN A 58 -3.31 -11.88 13.55
C GLN A 58 -1.96 -12.26 12.92
N VAL A 59 -1.31 -11.34 12.24
CA VAL A 59 0.03 -11.54 11.66
C VAL A 59 1.15 -10.92 12.50
N ASN A 60 0.89 -10.69 13.79
CA ASN A 60 1.84 -10.10 14.75
C ASN A 60 2.35 -8.70 14.36
N LEU A 61 1.54 -7.91 13.68
CA LEU A 61 1.81 -6.51 13.39
C LEU A 61 1.03 -5.62 14.37
N TYR A 62 1.75 -4.90 15.20
CA TYR A 62 1.15 -4.13 16.30
C TYR A 62 0.68 -2.72 15.91
N THR A 63 1.01 -2.27 14.70
CA THR A 63 0.65 -0.93 14.23
C THR A 63 -0.09 -1.05 12.90
N ALA A 64 -1.40 -0.89 12.93
CA ALA A 64 -2.22 -0.77 11.73
C ALA A 64 -2.18 0.68 11.22
N PRO A 65 -2.19 0.89 9.89
CA PRO A 65 -2.31 2.22 9.33
C PRO A 65 -3.68 2.82 9.63
N ARG A 66 -3.72 4.14 9.69
CA ARG A 66 -4.97 4.88 9.80
C ARG A 66 -5.58 5.07 8.42
N PHE A 67 -6.86 4.75 8.29
CA PHE A 67 -7.61 4.94 7.06
C PHE A 67 -8.47 6.21 7.13
N THR A 68 -8.47 6.96 6.04
CA THR A 68 -9.39 8.06 5.81
C THR A 68 -10.10 7.80 4.49
N SER A 69 -11.43 7.67 4.54
CA SER A 69 -12.26 7.53 3.35
C SER A 69 -12.81 8.86 2.90
N VAL A 70 -12.79 9.11 1.59
CA VAL A 70 -13.40 10.27 0.95
C VAL A 70 -14.14 9.83 -0.31
N ALA A 71 -15.18 10.58 -0.69
CA ALA A 71 -16.03 10.20 -1.83
C ALA A 71 -15.78 11.04 -3.08
N SER A 72 -14.93 12.07 -2.97
CA SER A 72 -14.66 12.99 -4.09
C SER A 72 -13.18 13.39 -4.13
N GLU A 73 -12.76 13.82 -5.32
CA GLU A 73 -11.42 14.37 -5.52
C GLU A 73 -11.20 15.65 -4.68
N ALA A 74 -12.20 16.52 -4.57
CA ALA A 74 -12.10 17.75 -3.78
C ALA A 74 -11.83 17.46 -2.31
N GLU A 75 -12.48 16.45 -1.73
CA GLU A 75 -12.22 16.00 -0.37
C GLU A 75 -10.81 15.39 -0.25
N ALA A 76 -10.39 14.62 -1.25
CA ALA A 76 -9.04 14.03 -1.29
C ALA A 76 -7.98 15.12 -1.29
N LEU A 77 -8.09 16.12 -2.15
CA LEU A 77 -7.17 17.25 -2.22
C LEU A 77 -7.11 18.04 -0.92
N LYS A 78 -8.25 18.24 -0.26
CA LYS A 78 -8.30 18.88 1.05
C LYS A 78 -7.48 18.09 2.07
N ILE A 79 -7.69 16.78 2.18
CA ILE A 79 -6.94 15.92 3.12
C ILE A 79 -5.44 15.95 2.81
N LEU A 80 -5.07 15.85 1.53
CA LEU A 80 -3.67 15.88 1.08
C LEU A 80 -2.98 17.21 1.38
N SER A 81 -3.73 18.33 1.44
CA SER A 81 -3.19 19.64 1.83
C SER A 81 -3.02 19.81 3.34
N GLU A 82 -3.78 19.06 4.14
CA GLU A 82 -3.79 19.19 5.60
C GLU A 82 -2.82 18.26 6.31
N ARG A 83 -2.51 17.10 5.71
CA ARG A 83 -1.68 16.07 6.34
C ARG A 83 -0.94 15.19 5.35
N HIS A 84 0.11 14.55 5.84
CA HIS A 84 0.87 13.57 5.08
C HIS A 84 0.07 12.29 4.87
N ILE A 85 0.06 11.78 3.64
CA ILE A 85 -0.52 10.50 3.25
C ILE A 85 0.59 9.65 2.62
N ASP A 86 0.73 8.41 3.07
CA ASP A 86 1.75 7.47 2.57
C ASP A 86 1.26 6.68 1.35
N LEU A 87 -0.05 6.41 1.28
CA LEU A 87 -0.65 5.59 0.23
C LEU A 87 -2.04 6.09 -0.12
N ILE A 88 -2.33 6.20 -1.41
CA ILE A 88 -3.68 6.44 -1.94
C ILE A 88 -4.22 5.14 -2.53
N ILE A 89 -5.44 4.78 -2.17
CA ILE A 89 -6.18 3.66 -2.76
C ILE A 89 -7.41 4.23 -3.46
N LEU A 90 -7.52 4.01 -4.77
CA LEU A 90 -8.70 4.40 -5.55
C LEU A 90 -9.55 3.15 -5.79
N MET A 91 -10.83 3.24 -5.46
CA MET A 91 -11.76 2.15 -5.71
C MET A 91 -12.53 2.40 -7.01
N ALA A 92 -12.36 1.49 -7.96
CA ALA A 92 -13.09 1.52 -9.23
C ALA A 92 -14.34 0.64 -9.10
N GLY A 93 -15.49 1.31 -8.95
CA GLY A 93 -16.81 0.66 -8.92
C GLY A 93 -17.39 0.50 -10.32
N LEU A 94 -18.66 0.87 -10.48
CA LEU A 94 -19.34 0.85 -11.79
C LEU A 94 -18.72 1.84 -12.79
N ASP A 95 -18.33 3.01 -12.31
CA ASP A 95 -17.59 4.00 -13.10
C ASP A 95 -16.07 3.71 -12.99
N LYS A 96 -15.49 3.37 -14.11
CA LYS A 96 -14.07 3.03 -14.23
C LYS A 96 -13.22 4.20 -14.72
N GLN A 97 -13.85 5.24 -15.30
CA GLN A 97 -13.16 6.38 -15.88
C GLN A 97 -12.77 7.43 -14.83
N THR A 98 -13.72 7.78 -13.96
CA THR A 98 -13.49 8.82 -12.92
C THR A 98 -12.28 8.48 -12.03
N PRO A 99 -12.10 7.25 -11.49
CA PRO A 99 -10.92 6.93 -10.70
C PRO A 99 -9.60 7.10 -11.46
N LEU A 100 -9.58 6.83 -12.78
CA LEU A 100 -8.40 7.03 -13.61
C LEU A 100 -8.07 8.51 -13.81
N VAL A 101 -9.08 9.34 -14.02
CA VAL A 101 -8.90 10.80 -14.15
C VAL A 101 -8.36 11.36 -12.85
N ILE A 102 -8.97 10.99 -11.73
CA ILE A 102 -8.53 11.40 -10.38
C ILE A 102 -7.10 10.95 -10.14
N SER A 103 -6.76 9.69 -10.44
CA SER A 103 -5.41 9.17 -10.19
C SER A 103 -4.33 9.94 -10.94
N ARG A 104 -4.57 10.31 -12.20
CA ARG A 104 -3.62 11.11 -12.99
C ARG A 104 -3.43 12.50 -12.39
N HIS A 105 -4.54 13.19 -12.10
CA HIS A 105 -4.46 14.52 -11.50
C HIS A 105 -3.75 14.50 -10.14
N LEU A 106 -4.04 13.52 -9.30
CA LEU A 106 -3.34 13.35 -8.04
C LEU A 106 -1.85 13.01 -8.24
N LYS A 107 -1.51 12.23 -9.28
CA LYS A 107 -0.11 11.91 -9.59
C LYS A 107 0.68 13.12 -10.06
N ASP A 108 0.04 14.01 -10.83
CA ASP A 108 0.64 15.27 -11.27
C ASP A 108 0.94 16.21 -10.09
N LEU A 109 0.03 16.28 -9.11
CA LEU A 109 0.17 17.16 -7.95
C LEU A 109 1.06 16.54 -6.84
N TYR A 110 1.01 15.22 -6.66
CA TYR A 110 1.69 14.47 -5.61
C TYR A 110 2.47 13.28 -6.18
N PRO A 111 3.51 13.50 -6.99
CA PRO A 111 4.21 12.44 -7.74
C PRO A 111 4.85 11.36 -6.86
N ASN A 112 5.19 11.71 -5.62
CA ASN A 112 5.88 10.82 -4.70
C ASN A 112 4.94 9.89 -3.93
N ILE A 113 3.63 10.13 -3.95
CA ILE A 113 2.67 9.26 -3.27
C ILE A 113 2.34 8.08 -4.19
N CYS A 114 2.50 6.87 -3.66
CA CYS A 114 2.08 5.66 -4.37
C CYS A 114 0.56 5.60 -4.45
N GLN A 115 0.06 5.19 -5.60
CA GLN A 115 -1.37 5.02 -5.84
C GLN A 115 -1.65 3.57 -6.25
N LEU A 116 -2.61 2.94 -5.60
CA LEU A 116 -3.11 1.61 -5.94
C LEU A 116 -4.57 1.68 -6.34
N MET A 117 -4.99 0.79 -7.21
CA MET A 117 -6.39 0.69 -7.62
C MET A 117 -7.00 -0.62 -7.13
N LEU A 118 -8.20 -0.52 -6.59
CA LEU A 118 -9.00 -1.64 -6.13
C LEU A 118 -10.25 -1.76 -7.01
N VAL A 119 -10.42 -2.91 -7.66
CA VAL A 119 -11.58 -3.21 -8.52
C VAL A 119 -12.48 -4.24 -7.87
N ASN A 120 -13.78 -4.20 -8.17
CA ASN A 120 -14.78 -5.01 -7.48
C ASN A 120 -14.84 -6.46 -7.95
N ASN A 121 -14.36 -6.75 -9.16
CA ASN A 121 -14.45 -8.10 -9.72
C ASN A 121 -13.41 -8.35 -10.84
N ASN A 122 -13.24 -9.62 -11.19
CA ASN A 122 -12.32 -10.02 -12.25
C ASN A 122 -12.71 -9.54 -13.65
N SER A 123 -14.00 -9.26 -13.90
CA SER A 123 -14.44 -8.73 -15.19
C SER A 123 -13.92 -7.33 -15.45
N ASP A 124 -13.66 -6.57 -14.38
CA ASP A 124 -13.08 -5.25 -14.46
C ASP A 124 -11.61 -5.28 -14.87
N LEU A 125 -10.90 -6.38 -14.54
CA LEU A 125 -9.51 -6.57 -14.99
C LEU A 125 -9.40 -6.52 -16.51
N ALA A 126 -10.31 -7.18 -17.23
CA ALA A 126 -10.29 -7.20 -18.69
C ALA A 126 -10.36 -5.80 -19.29
N TYR A 127 -11.19 -4.91 -18.70
CA TYR A 127 -11.25 -3.51 -19.10
C TYR A 127 -9.92 -2.80 -18.85
N PHE A 128 -9.34 -2.94 -17.68
CA PHE A 128 -8.09 -2.26 -17.32
C PHE A 128 -6.90 -2.78 -18.12
N HIS A 129 -6.88 -4.05 -18.52
CA HIS A 129 -5.88 -4.59 -19.43
C HIS A 129 -5.90 -3.94 -20.83
N THR A 130 -7.07 -3.47 -21.30
CA THR A 130 -7.15 -2.76 -22.59
C THR A 130 -6.52 -1.36 -22.57
N ILE A 131 -6.28 -0.81 -21.39
CA ILE A 131 -5.72 0.54 -21.16
C ILE A 131 -4.46 0.49 -20.27
N GLU A 132 -3.79 -0.65 -20.23
CA GLU A 132 -2.70 -0.94 -19.31
C GLU A 132 -1.60 0.13 -19.34
N ASP A 133 -1.15 0.53 -20.53
CA ASP A 133 -0.12 1.56 -20.67
C ASP A 133 -0.51 2.88 -19.99
N ARG A 134 -1.78 3.28 -20.10
CA ARG A 134 -2.29 4.52 -19.50
C ARG A 134 -2.58 4.37 -18.00
N LEU A 135 -2.87 3.15 -17.56
CA LEU A 135 -3.16 2.86 -16.16
C LEU A 135 -1.88 3.03 -15.33
N TYR A 136 -0.80 2.40 -15.76
CA TYR A 136 0.45 2.35 -15.00
C TYR A 136 1.27 3.65 -15.05
N GLU A 137 0.83 4.67 -15.78
CA GLU A 137 1.39 6.02 -15.66
C GLU A 137 1.13 6.64 -14.27
N SER A 138 -0.01 6.33 -13.66
CA SER A 138 -0.43 6.90 -12.36
C SER A 138 -0.66 5.88 -11.26
N ILE A 139 -1.01 4.64 -11.62
CA ILE A 139 -1.33 3.54 -10.70
C ILE A 139 -0.17 2.54 -10.67
N GLU A 140 0.31 2.26 -9.48
CA GLU A 140 1.41 1.32 -9.27
C GLU A 140 0.99 -0.14 -9.48
N ARG A 141 -0.20 -0.51 -9.00
CA ARG A 141 -0.76 -1.85 -9.15
C ARG A 141 -2.27 -1.86 -8.97
N LEU A 142 -2.88 -2.86 -9.60
CA LEU A 142 -4.30 -3.13 -9.53
C LEU A 142 -4.56 -4.37 -8.67
N PHE A 143 -5.56 -4.28 -7.78
CA PHE A 143 -6.00 -5.37 -6.90
C PHE A 143 -7.49 -5.64 -7.09
N VAL A 144 -7.92 -6.88 -6.84
CA VAL A 144 -9.33 -7.26 -6.93
C VAL A 144 -9.91 -7.40 -5.52
N TRP A 145 -11.00 -6.73 -5.26
CA TRP A 145 -11.77 -6.85 -4.03
C TRP A 145 -12.52 -8.20 -4.00
N ASN A 146 -12.30 -8.96 -2.96
CA ASN A 146 -12.96 -10.24 -2.71
C ASN A 146 -13.91 -10.21 -1.50
N GLY A 147 -14.26 -9.01 -1.01
CA GLY A 147 -15.08 -8.83 0.19
C GLY A 147 -14.31 -8.92 1.51
N SER A 148 -12.99 -9.20 1.48
CA SER A 148 -12.19 -9.31 2.69
C SER A 148 -11.35 -8.06 2.94
N THR A 149 -11.33 -7.57 4.19
CA THR A 149 -10.47 -6.47 4.63
C THR A 149 -8.98 -6.81 4.59
N LYS A 150 -8.62 -8.09 4.49
CA LYS A 150 -7.22 -8.55 4.31
C LYS A 150 -6.54 -7.95 3.10
N ILE A 151 -7.30 -7.58 2.07
CA ILE A 151 -6.74 -6.95 0.88
C ILE A 151 -6.00 -5.66 1.20
N PHE A 152 -6.47 -4.87 2.15
CA PHE A 152 -5.82 -3.61 2.55
C PHE A 152 -4.49 -3.85 3.26
N LEU A 153 -4.38 -4.92 4.06
CA LEU A 153 -3.11 -5.37 4.61
C LEU A 153 -2.13 -5.76 3.50
N VAL A 154 -2.60 -6.54 2.51
CA VAL A 154 -1.77 -6.96 1.37
C VAL A 154 -1.30 -5.76 0.55
N MET A 155 -2.19 -4.78 0.29
CA MET A 155 -1.86 -3.56 -0.44
C MET A 155 -0.81 -2.72 0.28
N ALA A 156 -0.98 -2.53 1.60
CA ALA A 156 -0.02 -1.80 2.42
C ALA A 156 1.34 -2.52 2.44
N LYS A 157 1.36 -3.83 2.65
CA LYS A 157 2.59 -4.63 2.65
C LYS A 157 3.29 -4.62 1.30
N TYR A 158 2.56 -4.71 0.20
CA TYR A 158 3.13 -4.61 -1.13
C TYR A 158 3.97 -3.33 -1.33
N ILE A 159 3.46 -2.17 -0.87
CA ILE A 159 4.19 -0.90 -0.95
C ILE A 159 5.34 -0.85 0.06
N GLU A 160 5.12 -1.31 1.29
CA GLU A 160 6.19 -1.38 2.29
C GLU A 160 7.35 -2.23 1.80
N ASP A 161 7.09 -3.42 1.26
CA ASP A 161 8.12 -4.32 0.74
C ASP A 161 8.85 -3.70 -0.45
N LYS A 162 8.11 -3.06 -1.37
CA LYS A 162 8.70 -2.36 -2.52
C LYS A 162 9.65 -1.24 -2.08
N MET A 163 9.23 -0.42 -1.12
CA MET A 163 10.01 0.75 -0.66
C MET A 163 11.23 0.36 0.17
N ASN A 164 11.17 -0.79 0.83
CA ASN A 164 12.27 -1.29 1.65
C ASN A 164 13.23 -2.22 0.88
N LEU A 165 12.86 -2.71 -0.30
CA LEU A 165 13.55 -3.77 -1.04
C LEU A 165 15.06 -3.55 -1.14
N ASP A 166 15.50 -2.42 -1.67
CA ASP A 166 16.91 -2.13 -1.91
C ASP A 166 17.72 -2.10 -0.61
N ARG A 167 17.15 -1.51 0.42
CA ARG A 167 17.80 -1.40 1.73
C ARG A 167 17.88 -2.75 2.42
N ASP A 168 16.76 -3.47 2.45
CA ASP A 168 16.64 -4.73 3.18
C ASP A 168 17.51 -5.82 2.54
N THR A 169 17.61 -5.84 1.21
CA THR A 169 18.50 -6.75 0.49
C THR A 169 19.96 -6.46 0.78
N HIS A 170 20.35 -5.19 0.87
CA HIS A 170 21.72 -4.78 1.23
C HIS A 170 22.07 -5.12 2.68
N LEU A 171 21.15 -4.88 3.61
CA LEU A 171 21.38 -5.17 5.03
C LEU A 171 21.39 -6.66 5.33
N GLY A 172 20.48 -7.41 4.68
CA GLY A 172 20.32 -8.84 4.88
C GLY A 172 21.34 -9.69 4.13
N ASP A 173 22.15 -9.10 3.22
CA ASP A 173 23.01 -9.81 2.26
C ASP A 173 22.24 -10.94 1.52
N ILE A 174 20.99 -10.66 1.18
CA ILE A 174 20.04 -11.60 0.56
C ILE A 174 20.05 -11.42 -0.95
N ARG A 175 20.13 -12.54 -1.68
CA ARG A 175 19.96 -12.54 -3.14
C ARG A 175 18.48 -12.46 -3.49
N VAL A 176 18.09 -11.49 -4.29
CA VAL A 176 16.73 -11.38 -4.82
C VAL A 176 16.65 -12.18 -6.12
N ILE A 177 15.70 -13.11 -6.18
CA ILE A 177 15.36 -13.83 -7.43
C ILE A 177 14.09 -13.16 -7.96
N LEU A 178 14.23 -12.46 -9.09
CA LEU A 178 13.07 -11.94 -9.84
C LEU A 178 12.56 -13.07 -10.72
N LEU A 179 11.35 -13.53 -10.46
CA LEU A 179 10.59 -14.38 -11.38
C LEU A 179 9.85 -13.45 -12.36
N LEU A 180 10.29 -13.44 -13.60
CA LEU A 180 9.66 -12.74 -14.72
C LEU A 180 8.51 -13.57 -15.30
#